data_4b8aec131f2010657c874dd0e43c431c
#
_entry.id   4b8aec131f2010657c874dd0e43c431c
#
_cell.length_a   1.000
_cell.length_b   1.000
_cell.length_c   1.000
_cell.angle_alpha   90.00
_cell.angle_beta   90.00
_cell.angle_gamma   90.00
#
_symmetry.space_group_name_H-M   'P 1'
#
loop_
_entity.id
_entity.type
_entity.pdbx_description
1 polymer ?
#
loop_
_entity_poly.entity_id
_entity_poly.type
_entity_poly.pdbx_seq_one_letter_code
_entity_poly.pdbx_strand_id
1 'polypeptide(L)'
;YLVSLMRKIQQSGAMGMRIINKKDKKNKTVLFFYRRDISAEIAEARMEVAQMLGLDPNKQEFKVTYGMISQSDGEIAMLIRSILQIMVNLATQIDVPVKHVSEGLTIPSLTAPAGEAVKLKQLIRVRSGPDKPDNAFTSVQYENHWFWINKNDFKSKRTFAFLMILFSLTETGGKEGLPLVTITAG
;
A
#
# COMPACT_ATOMS: atom_id res chain seq x y z
N TYR A 1 1.13 -16.47 0.23
CA TYR A 1 0.03 -17.41 -0.09
C TYR A 1 -1.32 -16.87 0.41
N LEU A 2 -1.50 -16.54 1.70
CA LEU A 2 -2.75 -15.97 2.24
C LEU A 2 -3.28 -14.78 1.42
N VAL A 3 -2.41 -13.80 1.13
CA VAL A 3 -2.79 -12.61 0.34
C VAL A 3 -3.24 -12.99 -1.08
N SER A 4 -2.68 -14.01 -1.69
CA SER A 4 -3.10 -14.46 -3.02
C SER A 4 -4.48 -15.14 -2.99
N LEU A 5 -4.79 -15.91 -1.96
CA LEU A 5 -6.12 -16.46 -1.73
C LEU A 5 -7.16 -15.37 -1.50
N MET A 6 -6.89 -14.43 -0.61
CA MET A 6 -7.78 -13.29 -0.36
C MET A 6 -8.03 -12.49 -1.64
N ARG A 7 -7.00 -12.24 -2.45
CA ARG A 7 -7.14 -11.58 -3.74
C ARG A 7 -8.04 -12.35 -4.70
N LYS A 8 -7.89 -13.67 -4.76
CA LYS A 8 -8.74 -14.54 -5.59
C LYS A 8 -10.21 -14.44 -5.19
N ILE A 9 -10.49 -14.51 -3.87
CA ILE A 9 -11.85 -14.37 -3.34
C ILE A 9 -12.40 -12.96 -3.62
N GLN A 10 -11.58 -11.91 -3.46
CA GLN A 10 -11.98 -10.53 -3.76
C GLN A 10 -12.31 -10.34 -5.24
N GLN A 11 -11.48 -10.88 -6.15
CA GLN A 11 -11.70 -10.76 -7.60
C GLN A 11 -12.97 -11.48 -8.07
N SER A 12 -13.38 -12.54 -7.38
CA SER A 12 -14.66 -13.23 -7.66
C SER A 12 -15.90 -12.47 -7.13
N GLY A 13 -15.71 -11.36 -6.40
CA GLY A 13 -16.80 -10.65 -5.74
C GLY A 13 -17.31 -11.31 -4.46
N ALA A 14 -16.72 -12.44 -4.04
CA ALA A 14 -17.17 -13.20 -2.86
C ALA A 14 -16.70 -12.61 -1.51
N MET A 15 -15.93 -11.51 -1.52
CA MET A 15 -15.46 -10.82 -0.33
C MET A 15 -15.62 -9.30 -0.49
N GLY A 16 -16.05 -8.64 0.57
CA GLY A 16 -16.14 -7.19 0.63
C GLY A 16 -15.86 -6.65 2.03
N MET A 17 -15.80 -5.33 2.13
CA MET A 17 -15.62 -4.62 3.39
C MET A 17 -16.65 -3.51 3.48
N ARG A 18 -17.21 -3.30 4.67
CA ARG A 18 -18.12 -2.18 4.95
C ARG A 18 -17.83 -1.56 6.31
N ILE A 19 -18.14 -0.29 6.43
CA ILE A 19 -18.09 0.43 7.70
C ILE A 19 -19.53 0.53 8.23
N ILE A 20 -19.75 0.05 9.43
CA ILE A 20 -21.03 0.15 10.12
C ILE A 20 -20.95 1.32 11.09
N ASN A 21 -21.68 2.38 10.76
CA ASN A 21 -21.80 3.58 11.60
C ASN A 21 -22.94 3.35 12.61
N LYS A 22 -22.64 3.37 13.91
CA LYS A 22 -23.65 3.40 14.98
C LYS A 22 -23.67 4.78 15.61
N LYS A 23 -24.87 5.38 15.73
CA LYS A 23 -25.07 6.77 16.19
C LYS A 23 -24.40 7.11 17.53
N ASP A 24 -24.13 6.13 18.40
CA ASP A 24 -23.54 6.34 19.75
C ASP A 24 -22.32 5.45 20.06
N LYS A 25 -21.72 4.81 19.05
CA LYS A 25 -20.56 3.90 19.24
C LYS A 25 -19.54 4.09 18.14
N LYS A 26 -18.27 3.78 18.44
CA LYS A 26 -17.19 3.78 17.44
C LYS A 26 -17.59 2.99 16.19
N ASN A 27 -17.33 3.55 15.04
CA ASN A 27 -17.51 2.89 13.74
C ASN A 27 -16.84 1.52 13.73
N LYS A 28 -17.53 0.52 13.21
CA LYS A 28 -16.99 -0.83 13.08
C LYS A 28 -16.71 -1.13 11.62
N THR A 29 -15.49 -1.52 11.32
CA THR A 29 -15.14 -2.09 10.03
C THR A 29 -15.40 -3.58 10.05
N VAL A 30 -16.15 -4.07 9.08
CA VAL A 30 -16.54 -5.47 8.96
C VAL A 30 -16.11 -5.98 7.61
N LEU A 31 -15.35 -7.08 7.58
CA LEU A 31 -15.08 -7.84 6.39
C LEU A 31 -16.13 -8.95 6.31
N PHE A 32 -16.71 -9.14 5.13
CA PHE A 32 -17.73 -10.16 4.94
C PHE A 32 -17.41 -11.03 3.72
N PHE A 33 -17.84 -12.29 3.82
CA PHE A 33 -17.77 -13.26 2.74
C PHE A 33 -19.18 -13.63 2.28
N TYR A 34 -19.43 -13.57 0.98
CA TYR A 34 -20.65 -14.07 0.39
C TYR A 34 -20.62 -15.59 0.30
N ARG A 35 -21.77 -16.23 0.51
CA ARG A 35 -21.92 -17.69 0.39
C ARG A 35 -22.72 -18.12 -0.83
N ARG A 36 -23.47 -17.22 -1.43
CA ARG A 36 -24.34 -17.52 -2.58
C ARG A 36 -23.56 -17.34 -3.87
N ASP A 37 -23.81 -18.23 -4.81
CA ASP A 37 -23.29 -18.15 -6.19
C ASP A 37 -21.75 -18.12 -6.30
N ILE A 38 -21.06 -18.81 -5.40
CA ILE A 38 -19.60 -18.95 -5.45
C ILE A 38 -19.24 -20.34 -6.01
N SER A 39 -18.16 -20.39 -6.82
CA SER A 39 -17.62 -21.66 -7.31
C SER A 39 -17.03 -22.49 -6.17
N ALA A 40 -16.94 -23.83 -6.37
CA ALA A 40 -16.30 -24.72 -5.40
C ALA A 40 -14.87 -24.26 -5.05
N GLU A 41 -14.12 -23.82 -6.05
CA GLU A 41 -12.74 -23.29 -5.90
C GLU A 41 -12.68 -22.07 -4.98
N ILE A 42 -13.65 -21.15 -5.05
CA ILE A 42 -13.72 -19.99 -4.17
C ILE A 42 -14.16 -20.37 -2.76
N ALA A 43 -15.06 -21.36 -2.65
CA ALA A 43 -15.47 -21.90 -1.36
C ALA A 43 -14.29 -22.56 -0.62
N GLU A 44 -13.47 -23.35 -1.31
CA GLU A 44 -12.24 -23.93 -0.76
C GLU A 44 -11.24 -22.85 -0.33
N ALA A 45 -10.95 -21.88 -1.20
CA ALA A 45 -10.06 -20.76 -0.88
C ALA A 45 -10.52 -20.00 0.37
N ARG A 46 -11.84 -19.83 0.53
CA ARG A 46 -12.41 -19.19 1.71
C ARG A 46 -12.23 -20.03 2.98
N MET A 47 -12.45 -21.33 2.91
CA MET A 47 -12.23 -22.25 4.03
C MET A 47 -10.77 -22.22 4.47
N GLU A 48 -9.85 -22.23 3.53
CA GLU A 48 -8.42 -22.18 3.79
C GLU A 48 -8.01 -20.85 4.44
N VAL A 49 -8.53 -19.70 3.96
CA VAL A 49 -8.32 -18.39 4.60
C VAL A 49 -8.87 -18.38 6.02
N ALA A 50 -10.06 -18.95 6.25
CA ALA A 50 -10.65 -19.03 7.58
C ALA A 50 -9.77 -19.86 8.53
N GLN A 51 -9.27 -21.00 8.07
CA GLN A 51 -8.37 -21.86 8.85
C GLN A 51 -7.05 -21.16 9.17
N MET A 52 -6.42 -20.51 8.18
CA MET A 52 -5.15 -19.79 8.37
C MET A 52 -5.26 -18.64 9.35
N LEU A 53 -6.41 -17.97 9.40
CA LEU A 53 -6.67 -16.83 10.28
C LEU A 53 -7.36 -17.22 11.59
N GLY A 54 -7.66 -18.51 11.83
CA GLY A 54 -8.37 -18.99 13.02
C GLY A 54 -9.81 -18.47 13.13
N LEU A 55 -10.48 -18.28 11.98
CA LEU A 55 -11.84 -17.75 11.92
C LEU A 55 -12.87 -18.88 11.94
N ASP A 56 -14.04 -18.62 12.51
CA ASP A 56 -15.18 -19.54 12.42
C ASP A 56 -15.67 -19.64 10.96
N PRO A 57 -15.55 -20.82 10.32
CA PRO A 57 -15.93 -20.99 8.93
C PRO A 57 -17.45 -20.83 8.68
N ASN A 58 -18.27 -20.89 9.75
CA ASN A 58 -19.72 -20.71 9.68
C ASN A 58 -20.15 -19.25 9.68
N LYS A 59 -19.30 -18.35 10.16
CA LYS A 59 -19.55 -16.91 10.13
C LYS A 59 -19.33 -16.33 8.74
N GLN A 60 -20.12 -15.31 8.42
CA GLN A 60 -19.98 -14.57 7.16
C GLN A 60 -19.38 -13.17 7.38
N GLU A 61 -19.46 -12.65 8.57
CA GLU A 61 -19.02 -11.33 8.93
C GLU A 61 -17.96 -11.41 10.03
N PHE A 62 -16.85 -10.70 9.83
CA PHE A 62 -15.74 -10.65 10.74
C PHE A 62 -15.42 -9.19 11.06
N LYS A 63 -15.35 -8.86 12.33
CA LYS A 63 -14.95 -7.53 12.77
C LYS A 63 -13.47 -7.33 12.47
N VAL A 64 -13.11 -6.23 11.82
CA VAL A 64 -11.70 -5.85 11.61
C VAL A 64 -11.26 -4.92 12.73
N THR A 65 -10.19 -5.28 13.42
CA THR A 65 -9.61 -4.49 14.51
C THR A 65 -8.14 -4.20 14.25
N TYR A 66 -7.68 -3.09 14.81
CA TYR A 66 -6.26 -2.79 14.83
C TYR A 66 -5.58 -3.55 15.96
N GLY A 67 -4.60 -4.38 15.64
CA GLY A 67 -3.87 -5.16 16.63
C GLY A 67 -3.06 -6.29 16.01
N MET A 68 -2.26 -6.97 16.84
CA MET A 68 -1.45 -8.12 16.43
C MET A 68 -2.20 -9.45 16.57
N ILE A 69 -3.14 -9.52 17.50
CA ILE A 69 -3.82 -10.76 17.91
C ILE A 69 -5.33 -10.50 17.92
N SER A 70 -6.09 -11.39 17.29
CA SER A 70 -7.55 -11.40 17.36
C SER A 70 -7.99 -11.91 18.74
N GLN A 71 -9.08 -11.36 19.26
CA GLN A 71 -9.64 -11.76 20.57
C GLN A 71 -10.68 -12.89 20.43
N SER A 72 -11.11 -13.20 19.23
CA SER A 72 -12.11 -14.23 18.95
C SER A 72 -12.05 -14.72 17.49
N ASP A 73 -12.68 -15.83 17.22
CA ASP A 73 -12.87 -16.41 15.87
C ASP A 73 -13.79 -15.59 14.94
N GLY A 74 -14.44 -14.57 15.46
CA GLY A 74 -15.25 -13.59 14.71
C GLY A 74 -14.54 -12.29 14.43
N GLU A 75 -13.23 -12.20 14.70
CA GLU A 75 -12.44 -10.98 14.58
C GLU A 75 -11.16 -11.21 13.78
N ILE A 76 -10.82 -10.25 12.93
CA ILE A 76 -9.57 -10.21 12.19
C ILE A 76 -8.74 -9.06 12.74
N ALA A 77 -7.63 -9.36 13.41
CA ALA A 77 -6.65 -8.37 13.82
C ALA A 77 -5.74 -8.03 12.65
N MET A 78 -5.61 -6.73 12.35
CA MET A 78 -4.73 -6.25 11.28
C MET A 78 -3.79 -5.18 11.82
N LEU A 79 -2.50 -5.40 11.62
CA LEU A 79 -1.47 -4.39 11.81
C LEU A 79 -1.33 -3.59 10.51
N ILE A 80 -1.80 -2.35 10.55
CA ILE A 80 -1.66 -1.42 9.42
C ILE A 80 -0.53 -0.43 9.69
N ARG A 81 0.20 -0.08 8.64
CA ARG A 81 1.22 0.97 8.71
C ARG A 81 0.56 2.32 8.45
N SER A 82 0.99 3.34 9.18
CA SER A 82 0.61 4.71 8.86
C SER A 82 1.20 5.12 7.50
N ILE A 83 0.60 6.14 6.88
CA ILE A 83 1.13 6.70 5.63
C ILE A 83 2.58 7.17 5.82
N LEU A 84 2.88 7.78 6.96
CA LEU A 84 4.24 8.20 7.30
C LEU A 84 5.23 7.02 7.31
N GLN A 85 4.86 5.89 7.91
CA GLN A 85 5.70 4.68 7.91
C GLN A 85 5.90 4.12 6.50
N ILE A 86 4.87 4.21 5.64
CA ILE A 86 4.98 3.81 4.24
C ILE A 86 5.97 4.73 3.52
N MET A 87 5.88 6.05 3.73
CA MET A 87 6.79 7.04 3.14
C MET A 87 8.23 6.82 3.57
N VAL A 88 8.47 6.65 4.87
CA VAL A 88 9.82 6.35 5.39
C VAL A 88 10.39 5.09 4.75
N ASN A 89 9.58 4.04 4.60
CA ASN A 89 10.02 2.81 3.93
C ASN A 89 10.32 3.02 2.44
N LEU A 90 9.54 3.85 1.74
CA LEU A 90 9.80 4.18 0.33
C LEU A 90 11.02 5.08 0.17
N ALA A 91 11.28 5.98 1.12
CA ALA A 91 12.47 6.84 1.11
C ALA A 91 13.78 6.04 1.11
N THR A 92 13.81 4.85 1.73
CA THR A 92 14.98 3.97 1.69
C THR A 92 15.26 3.38 0.29
N GLN A 93 14.34 3.54 -0.66
CA GLN A 93 14.45 3.02 -2.03
C GLN A 93 14.85 4.11 -3.05
N ILE A 94 15.24 5.28 -2.57
CA ILE A 94 15.77 6.38 -3.38
C ILE A 94 17.26 6.16 -3.59
N ASP A 95 17.73 6.24 -4.83
CA ASP A 95 19.15 6.23 -5.15
C ASP A 95 19.77 7.56 -4.64
N VAL A 96 20.53 7.51 -3.57
CA VAL A 96 21.08 8.70 -2.91
C VAL A 96 22.48 9.02 -3.45
N PRO A 97 22.79 10.30 -3.81
CA PRO A 97 24.14 10.69 -4.21
C PRO A 97 25.16 10.44 -3.10
N VAL A 98 26.32 9.84 -3.46
CA VAL A 98 27.41 9.58 -2.51
C VAL A 98 27.86 10.86 -1.79
N LYS A 99 27.85 11.98 -2.50
CA LYS A 99 28.17 13.29 -1.95
C LYS A 99 27.24 13.69 -0.80
N HIS A 100 25.93 13.49 -0.94
CA HIS A 100 24.96 13.82 0.11
C HIS A 100 25.16 12.95 1.37
N VAL A 101 25.59 11.70 1.19
CA VAL A 101 25.93 10.81 2.31
C VAL A 101 27.19 11.29 3.02
N SER A 102 28.25 11.64 2.26
CA SER A 102 29.52 12.11 2.83
C SER A 102 29.41 13.45 3.55
N GLU A 103 28.50 14.30 3.11
CA GLU A 103 28.20 15.59 3.73
C GLU A 103 27.19 15.49 4.90
N GLY A 104 26.72 14.27 5.21
CA GLY A 104 25.78 14.04 6.31
C GLY A 104 24.36 14.55 6.06
N LEU A 105 23.99 14.87 4.80
CA LEU A 105 22.65 15.35 4.41
C LEU A 105 21.62 14.23 4.45
N THR A 106 22.06 12.98 4.35
CA THR A 106 21.18 11.82 4.35
C THR A 106 21.94 10.53 4.74
N ILE A 107 21.19 9.46 5.01
CA ILE A 107 21.75 8.14 5.24
C ILE A 107 21.87 7.37 3.90
N PRO A 108 22.80 6.40 3.78
CA PRO A 108 22.89 5.56 2.59
C PRO A 108 21.58 4.85 2.29
N SER A 109 21.27 4.71 1.00
CA SER A 109 20.16 3.85 0.57
C SER A 109 20.38 2.43 1.11
N LEU A 110 19.32 1.80 1.62
CA LEU A 110 19.34 0.39 1.99
C LEU A 110 19.28 -0.49 0.73
N THR A 111 20.18 -0.28 -0.21
CA THR A 111 20.46 -1.25 -1.26
C THR A 111 21.28 -2.35 -0.60
N ALA A 112 20.70 -3.56 -0.53
CA ALA A 112 21.38 -4.71 0.08
C ALA A 112 22.80 -4.83 -0.50
N PRO A 113 23.84 -5.04 0.36
CA PRO A 113 25.17 -5.37 -0.11
C PRO A 113 25.08 -6.56 -1.06
N ALA A 114 25.88 -6.54 -2.13
CA ALA A 114 25.97 -7.65 -3.05
C ALA A 114 26.40 -8.91 -2.28
N GLY A 115 25.47 -9.80 -1.98
CA GLY A 115 25.75 -11.06 -1.28
C GLY A 115 24.65 -11.61 -0.37
N GLU A 116 23.82 -10.78 0.21
CA GLU A 116 22.71 -11.25 1.06
C GLU A 116 21.37 -10.73 0.54
N ALA A 117 20.81 -11.52 -0.36
CA ALA A 117 19.56 -11.19 -1.02
C ALA A 117 18.35 -11.60 -0.17
N VAL A 118 18.01 -10.84 0.84
CA VAL A 118 16.58 -10.54 0.98
C VAL A 118 16.29 -9.52 -0.10
N LYS A 119 15.90 -9.96 -1.30
CA LYS A 119 15.36 -9.11 -2.37
C LYS A 119 14.06 -8.51 -1.86
N LEU A 120 14.16 -7.50 -1.01
CA LEU A 120 13.02 -6.63 -0.73
C LEU A 120 12.57 -6.13 -2.09
N LYS A 121 11.42 -6.59 -2.54
CA LYS A 121 10.86 -6.26 -3.84
C LYS A 121 10.67 -4.75 -3.90
N GLN A 122 11.65 -4.05 -4.47
CA GLN A 122 11.63 -2.61 -4.61
C GLN A 122 10.29 -2.17 -5.20
N LEU A 123 9.56 -1.32 -4.50
CA LEU A 123 8.23 -0.85 -4.90
C LEU A 123 8.31 0.32 -5.86
N ILE A 124 9.29 1.20 -5.64
CA ILE A 124 9.54 2.39 -6.44
C ILE A 124 11.06 2.54 -6.61
N ARG A 125 11.50 3.04 -7.75
CA ARG A 125 12.88 3.41 -7.97
C ARG A 125 12.95 4.89 -8.33
N VAL A 126 13.52 5.69 -7.45
CA VAL A 126 13.85 7.09 -7.69
C VAL A 126 15.34 7.17 -7.93
N ARG A 127 15.74 7.61 -9.11
CA ARG A 127 17.14 7.77 -9.49
C ARG A 127 17.64 9.15 -9.11
N SER A 128 18.95 9.31 -8.98
CA SER A 128 19.58 10.61 -8.78
C SER A 128 20.76 10.81 -9.72
N GLY A 129 21.08 12.08 -9.99
CA GLY A 129 22.23 12.47 -10.81
C GLY A 129 22.43 13.98 -10.82
N PRO A 130 23.61 14.47 -11.28
CA PRO A 130 23.93 15.89 -11.33
C PRO A 130 23.15 16.64 -12.42
N ASP A 131 22.84 15.97 -13.53
CA ASP A 131 22.25 16.56 -14.71
C ASP A 131 20.73 16.33 -14.78
N LYS A 132 20.03 17.28 -15.43
CA LYS A 132 18.60 17.15 -15.67
C LYS A 132 18.31 15.95 -16.58
N PRO A 133 17.45 15.02 -16.16
CA PRO A 133 17.16 13.82 -16.95
C PRO A 133 16.25 14.12 -18.15
N ASP A 134 16.64 13.65 -19.35
CA ASP A 134 15.83 13.79 -20.57
C ASP A 134 14.64 12.82 -20.60
N ASN A 135 14.73 11.70 -19.88
CA ASN A 135 13.73 10.62 -19.93
C ASN A 135 13.06 10.43 -18.57
N ALA A 136 12.58 11.52 -17.97
CA ALA A 136 11.86 11.49 -16.72
C ALA A 136 10.33 11.50 -16.93
N PHE A 137 9.62 10.72 -16.12
CA PHE A 137 8.17 10.85 -15.92
C PHE A 137 7.86 12.00 -14.98
N THR A 138 8.61 12.11 -13.91
CA THR A 138 8.62 13.24 -12.97
C THR A 138 10.03 13.43 -12.47
N SER A 139 10.42 14.66 -12.19
CA SER A 139 11.72 14.99 -11.66
C SER A 139 11.64 16.20 -10.72
N VAL A 140 12.54 16.23 -9.75
CA VAL A 140 12.72 17.35 -8.82
C VAL A 140 14.20 17.62 -8.64
N GLN A 141 14.57 18.89 -8.54
CA GLN A 141 15.93 19.27 -8.19
C GLN A 141 16.00 19.58 -6.69
N TYR A 142 16.98 18.97 -6.02
CA TYR A 142 17.26 19.22 -4.62
C TYR A 142 18.78 19.15 -4.38
N GLU A 143 19.35 20.12 -3.67
CA GLU A 143 20.78 20.20 -3.33
C GLU A 143 21.71 19.94 -4.55
N ASN A 144 21.46 20.66 -5.65
CA ASN A 144 22.21 20.56 -6.91
C ASN A 144 22.21 19.16 -7.56
N HIS A 145 21.31 18.30 -7.17
CA HIS A 145 21.08 17.00 -7.81
C HIS A 145 19.64 16.88 -8.28
N TRP A 146 19.45 16.15 -9.37
CA TRP A 146 18.15 15.78 -9.88
C TRP A 146 17.76 14.41 -9.34
N PHE A 147 16.50 14.29 -8.96
CA PHE A 147 15.86 13.04 -8.56
C PHE A 147 14.70 12.80 -9.50
N TRP A 148 14.57 11.57 -10.03
CA TRP A 148 13.52 11.30 -11.01
C TRP A 148 13.07 9.86 -11.05
N ILE A 149 11.84 9.66 -11.56
CA ILE A 149 11.31 8.37 -11.97
C ILE A 149 11.43 8.27 -13.50
N ASN A 150 12.02 7.19 -13.99
CA ASN A 150 12.21 7.00 -15.42
C ASN A 150 10.85 6.83 -16.13
N LYS A 151 10.70 7.43 -17.30
CA LYS A 151 9.49 7.38 -18.13
C LYS A 151 9.09 5.95 -18.50
N ASN A 152 10.05 5.04 -18.66
CA ASN A 152 9.82 3.66 -19.02
C ASN A 152 9.63 2.72 -17.80
N ASP A 153 9.75 3.22 -16.58
CA ASP A 153 9.54 2.43 -15.36
C ASP A 153 8.05 2.43 -14.95
N PHE A 154 7.26 1.60 -15.59
CA PHE A 154 5.83 1.48 -15.34
C PHE A 154 5.49 1.11 -13.90
N LYS A 155 6.34 0.32 -13.24
CA LYS A 155 6.12 -0.08 -11.86
C LYS A 155 6.22 1.11 -10.90
N SER A 156 7.32 1.87 -11.01
CA SER A 156 7.53 3.06 -10.20
C SER A 156 6.49 4.15 -10.48
N LYS A 157 6.12 4.35 -11.75
CA LYS A 157 5.05 5.28 -12.15
C LYS A 157 3.73 4.92 -11.49
N ARG A 158 3.33 3.65 -11.51
CA ARG A 158 2.08 3.19 -10.89
C ARG A 158 2.11 3.37 -9.37
N THR A 159 3.23 3.04 -8.73
CA THR A 159 3.38 3.24 -7.28
C THR A 159 3.31 4.73 -6.93
N PHE A 160 3.96 5.59 -7.70
CA PHE A 160 3.91 7.04 -7.51
C PHE A 160 2.49 7.60 -7.68
N ALA A 161 1.79 7.20 -8.75
CA ALA A 161 0.40 7.62 -8.95
C ALA A 161 -0.52 7.17 -7.82
N PHE A 162 -0.34 5.95 -7.32
CA PHE A 162 -1.08 5.45 -6.17
C PHE A 162 -0.81 6.27 -4.90
N LEU A 163 0.46 6.65 -4.65
CA LEU A 163 0.81 7.51 -3.52
C LEU A 163 0.18 8.89 -3.64
N MET A 164 0.14 9.49 -4.83
CA MET A 164 -0.51 10.78 -5.05
C MET A 164 -2.02 10.73 -4.73
N ILE A 165 -2.70 9.65 -5.15
CA ILE A 165 -4.10 9.43 -4.79
C ILE A 165 -4.25 9.28 -3.27
N LEU A 166 -3.37 8.49 -2.64
CA LEU A 166 -3.41 8.27 -1.21
C LEU A 166 -3.23 9.57 -0.42
N PHE A 167 -2.31 10.45 -0.84
CA PHE A 167 -2.13 11.77 -0.22
C PHE A 167 -3.36 12.67 -0.41
N SER A 168 -3.92 12.72 -1.60
CA SER A 168 -5.11 13.54 -1.84
C SER A 168 -6.29 13.10 -0.96
N LEU A 169 -6.42 11.80 -0.68
CA LEU A 169 -7.45 11.29 0.24
C LEU A 169 -7.21 11.69 1.69
N THR A 170 -5.95 11.92 2.10
CA THR A 170 -5.64 12.35 3.47
C THR A 170 -5.80 13.86 3.66
N GLU A 171 -5.59 14.64 2.63
CA GLU A 171 -5.79 16.10 2.66
C GLU A 171 -7.27 16.49 2.75
N THR A 172 -8.17 15.68 2.20
CA THR A 172 -9.63 15.93 2.23
C THR A 172 -10.29 15.66 3.59
N GLY A 173 -9.54 15.27 4.61
CA GLY A 173 -10.04 15.05 5.98
C GLY A 173 -10.43 16.33 6.74
N GLY A 174 -10.14 17.52 6.23
CA GLY A 174 -10.63 18.82 6.70
C GLY A 174 -11.80 19.28 5.83
N LYS A 175 -12.93 19.54 6.43
CA LYS A 175 -14.09 20.14 5.75
C LYS A 175 -13.63 21.37 4.98
N GLU A 176 -13.67 21.30 3.65
CA GLU A 176 -13.85 22.36 2.66
C GLU A 176 -13.06 22.06 1.38
N GLY A 177 -13.80 21.91 0.28
CA GLY A 177 -13.28 21.96 -1.08
C GLY A 177 -12.72 20.65 -1.65
N LEU A 178 -13.52 20.01 -2.51
CA LEU A 178 -13.02 18.98 -3.42
C LEU A 178 -11.87 19.56 -4.25
N PRO A 179 -10.70 18.93 -4.33
CA PRO A 179 -9.67 19.38 -5.25
C PRO A 179 -10.16 19.20 -6.68
N LEU A 180 -10.34 20.30 -7.37
CA LEU A 180 -10.56 20.31 -8.82
C LEU A 180 -9.27 19.85 -9.51
N VAL A 181 -9.19 18.58 -9.89
CA VAL A 181 -8.15 18.10 -10.77
C VAL A 181 -8.45 18.60 -12.17
N THR A 182 -7.86 19.71 -12.56
CA THR A 182 -7.90 20.20 -13.95
C THR A 182 -6.89 19.40 -14.77
N ILE A 183 -7.36 18.43 -15.55
CA ILE A 183 -6.53 17.77 -16.56
C ILE A 183 -6.58 18.68 -17.79
N THR A 184 -5.53 19.43 -18.03
CA THR A 184 -5.31 20.11 -19.30
C THR A 184 -4.94 19.06 -20.35
N ALA A 185 -5.89 18.76 -21.26
CA ALA A 185 -5.61 18.02 -22.45
C ALA A 185 -4.90 18.97 -23.42
N GLY A 186 -3.63 18.70 -23.69
CA GLY A 186 -2.82 19.28 -24.77
C GLY A 186 -2.48 18.21 -25.78
#